data_ace0c1d903f6ada15982d39ce5240205
#
_entry.id   ace0c1d903f6ada15982d39ce5240205
#
_cell.length_a   1.000
_cell.length_b   1.000
_cell.length_c   1.000
_cell.angle_alpha   90.00
_cell.angle_beta   90.00
_cell.angle_gamma   90.00
#
_symmetry.space_group_name_H-M   'P 1'
#
loop_
_entity.id
_entity.type
_entity.pdbx_description
1 polymer ?
#
loop_
_entity_poly.entity_id
_entity_poly.type
_entity_poly.pdbx_seq_one_letter_code
_entity_poly.pdbx_strand_id
1 'polypeptide(L)'
;MKKVLILDGGAAHGMAICESLKKSGYSTSIICDTKTQYGYHTKYADEKYLGPDSHQSEYAEFMLDFLAKNHFDVLIPTSDTTAEFMSFHKEELQKLTGVLMPDRSVFELGYNKNNLMRICKEFGYPHPMTLDMRDYEKY
;
A
#
# COMPACT_ATOMS: atom_id res chain seq x y z
N MET A 1 -11.70 -12.75 -16.03
CA MET A 1 -11.79 -11.41 -15.38
C MET A 1 -10.59 -11.29 -14.47
N LYS A 2 -9.84 -10.18 -14.55
CA LYS A 2 -8.66 -9.95 -13.71
C LYS A 2 -9.08 -9.77 -12.25
N LYS A 3 -8.35 -10.44 -11.33
CA LYS A 3 -8.58 -10.37 -9.88
C LYS A 3 -7.61 -9.38 -9.24
N VAL A 4 -8.12 -8.41 -8.52
CA VAL A 4 -7.33 -7.39 -7.82
C VAL A 4 -7.53 -7.52 -6.31
N LEU A 5 -6.44 -7.57 -5.55
CA LEU A 5 -6.48 -7.51 -4.09
C LEU A 5 -6.07 -6.11 -3.62
N ILE A 6 -6.92 -5.48 -2.83
CA ILE A 6 -6.69 -4.19 -2.19
C ILE A 6 -6.21 -4.46 -0.77
N LEU A 7 -4.97 -4.08 -0.48
CA LEU A 7 -4.35 -4.22 0.83
C LEU A 7 -4.81 -3.09 1.75
N ASP A 8 -5.02 -3.40 3.03
CA ASP A 8 -5.54 -2.44 4.01
C ASP A 8 -6.82 -1.74 3.52
N GLY A 9 -7.72 -2.54 2.94
CA GLY A 9 -8.94 -2.07 2.29
C GLY A 9 -10.02 -1.52 3.24
N GLY A 10 -9.74 -1.47 4.53
CA GLY A 10 -10.69 -1.09 5.58
C GLY A 10 -11.08 0.39 5.61
N ALA A 11 -10.25 1.28 5.07
CA ALA A 11 -10.47 2.71 5.07
C ALA A 11 -11.29 3.21 3.85
N ALA A 12 -11.72 4.48 3.89
CA ALA A 12 -12.58 5.08 2.86
C ALA A 12 -11.95 5.04 1.46
N HIS A 13 -10.63 5.25 1.35
CA HIS A 13 -9.91 5.18 0.07
C HIS A 13 -9.90 3.76 -0.51
N GLY A 14 -9.79 2.71 0.31
CA GLY A 14 -9.92 1.33 -0.13
C GLY A 14 -11.30 1.04 -0.73
N MET A 15 -12.37 1.56 -0.13
CA MET A 15 -13.72 1.45 -0.69
C MET A 15 -13.87 2.15 -2.05
N ALA A 16 -13.30 3.35 -2.20
CA ALA A 16 -13.36 4.10 -3.44
C ALA A 16 -12.62 3.38 -4.59
N ILE A 17 -11.46 2.80 -4.30
CA ILE A 17 -10.68 1.99 -5.24
C ILE A 17 -11.50 0.76 -5.64
N CYS A 18 -12.09 0.07 -4.66
CA CYS A 18 -12.91 -1.12 -4.88
C CYS A 18 -14.11 -0.81 -5.80
N GLU A 19 -14.81 0.28 -5.54
CA GLU A 19 -15.94 0.74 -6.38
C GLU A 19 -15.49 1.04 -7.81
N SER A 20 -14.40 1.77 -7.99
CA SER A 20 -13.85 2.14 -9.30
C SER A 20 -13.47 0.91 -10.12
N LEU A 21 -12.74 -0.02 -9.51
CA LEU A 21 -12.33 -1.26 -10.16
C LEU A 21 -13.53 -2.14 -10.52
N LYS A 22 -14.50 -2.27 -9.60
CA LYS A 22 -15.71 -3.06 -9.85
C LYS A 22 -16.51 -2.50 -11.02
N LYS A 23 -16.69 -1.18 -11.10
CA LYS A 23 -17.36 -0.51 -12.22
C LYS A 23 -16.60 -0.67 -13.54
N SER A 24 -15.28 -0.86 -13.48
CA SER A 24 -14.42 -1.10 -14.64
C SER A 24 -14.33 -2.57 -15.04
N GLY A 25 -15.10 -3.46 -14.41
CA GLY A 25 -15.20 -4.88 -14.81
C GLY A 25 -14.13 -5.79 -14.22
N TYR A 26 -13.43 -5.37 -13.16
CA TYR A 26 -12.49 -6.21 -12.43
C TYR A 26 -13.19 -7.02 -11.34
N SER A 27 -12.64 -8.18 -10.99
CA SER A 27 -12.99 -8.88 -9.75
C SER A 27 -12.18 -8.26 -8.62
N THR A 28 -12.86 -7.76 -7.59
CA THR A 28 -12.24 -7.00 -6.51
C THR A 28 -12.29 -7.77 -5.21
N SER A 29 -11.17 -7.86 -4.54
CA SER A 29 -11.05 -8.42 -3.20
C SER A 29 -10.40 -7.41 -2.28
N ILE A 30 -10.76 -7.43 -1.01
CA ILE A 30 -10.12 -6.60 0.02
C ILE A 30 -9.60 -7.46 1.15
N ILE A 31 -8.53 -7.03 1.78
CA ILE A 31 -8.06 -7.56 3.04
C ILE A 31 -8.06 -6.44 4.09
N CYS A 32 -8.63 -6.73 5.26
CA CYS A 32 -8.77 -5.83 6.40
C CYS A 32 -8.20 -6.49 7.65
N ASP A 33 -7.85 -5.73 8.66
CA ASP A 33 -7.42 -6.27 9.96
C ASP A 33 -8.60 -6.67 10.85
N THR A 34 -9.74 -5.96 10.73
CA THR A 34 -10.94 -6.28 11.49
C THR A 34 -12.22 -6.16 10.64
N LYS A 35 -13.26 -6.89 11.07
CA LYS A 35 -14.61 -6.79 10.48
C LYS A 35 -15.32 -5.47 10.80
N THR A 36 -14.81 -4.69 11.75
CA THR A 36 -15.42 -3.41 12.16
C THR A 36 -15.03 -2.26 11.25
N GLN A 37 -14.02 -2.42 10.41
CA GLN A 37 -13.62 -1.42 9.43
C GLN A 37 -14.70 -1.21 8.36
N TYR A 38 -14.89 0.04 7.94
CA TYR A 38 -15.90 0.41 6.95
C TYR A 38 -15.75 -0.34 5.62
N GLY A 39 -14.52 -0.50 5.14
CA GLY A 39 -14.24 -1.20 3.89
C GLY A 39 -14.69 -2.65 3.90
N TYR A 40 -14.66 -3.33 5.06
CA TYR A 40 -15.14 -4.71 5.16
C TYR A 40 -16.62 -4.85 4.81
N HIS A 41 -17.39 -3.79 4.96
CA HIS A 41 -18.84 -3.77 4.65
C HIS A 41 -19.15 -3.27 3.24
N THR A 42 -18.13 -2.97 2.42
CA THR A 42 -18.38 -2.51 1.05
C THR A 42 -19.13 -3.55 0.23
N LYS A 43 -20.08 -3.09 -0.59
CA LYS A 43 -20.81 -3.93 -1.55
C LYS A 43 -20.05 -4.19 -2.84
N TYR A 44 -18.91 -3.49 -3.03
CA TYR A 44 -18.13 -3.55 -4.27
C TYR A 44 -17.04 -4.62 -4.24
N ALA A 45 -16.71 -5.20 -3.08
CA ALA A 45 -15.79 -6.31 -2.99
C ALA A 45 -16.52 -7.65 -3.21
N ASP A 46 -15.99 -8.44 -4.12
CA ASP A 46 -16.48 -9.80 -4.39
C ASP A 46 -16.06 -10.75 -3.26
N GLU A 47 -14.83 -10.58 -2.77
CA GLU A 47 -14.28 -11.38 -1.69
C GLU A 47 -13.67 -10.47 -0.61
N LYS A 48 -13.77 -10.90 0.63
CA LYS A 48 -13.33 -10.14 1.81
C LYS A 48 -12.54 -11.03 2.74
N TYR A 49 -11.33 -10.63 3.02
CA TYR A 49 -10.40 -11.37 3.85
C TYR A 49 -10.05 -10.62 5.11
N LEU A 50 -9.61 -11.35 6.11
CA LEU A 50 -9.01 -10.81 7.32
C LEU A 50 -7.55 -11.22 7.38
N GLY A 51 -6.71 -10.31 7.80
CA GLY A 51 -5.29 -10.53 8.03
C GLY A 51 -4.80 -9.70 9.23
N PRO A 52 -3.54 -9.82 9.62
CA PRO A 52 -2.97 -8.97 10.64
C PRO A 52 -2.92 -7.51 10.20
N ASP A 53 -2.88 -6.60 11.16
CA ASP A 53 -2.60 -5.19 10.91
C ASP A 53 -1.23 -5.04 10.22
N SER A 54 -1.15 -4.16 9.21
CA SER A 54 0.06 -3.96 8.40
C SER A 54 1.28 -3.44 9.19
N HIS A 55 1.08 -2.97 10.43
CA HIS A 55 2.16 -2.58 11.33
C HIS A 55 2.73 -3.74 12.16
N GLN A 56 2.11 -4.91 12.14
CA GLN A 56 2.55 -6.07 12.91
C GLN A 56 3.69 -6.80 12.20
N SER A 57 4.60 -7.34 12.98
CA SER A 57 5.80 -8.03 12.46
C SER A 57 5.50 -9.24 11.60
N GLU A 58 4.40 -9.94 11.87
CA GLU A 58 3.95 -11.13 11.15
C GLU A 58 3.25 -10.81 9.81
N TYR A 59 2.99 -9.53 9.50
CA TYR A 59 2.24 -9.14 8.30
C TYR A 59 2.90 -9.64 7.01
N ALA A 60 4.20 -9.50 6.87
CA ALA A 60 4.91 -9.88 5.66
C ALA A 60 4.84 -11.41 5.42
N GLU A 61 5.10 -12.20 6.46
CA GLU A 61 5.02 -13.67 6.39
C GLU A 61 3.60 -14.12 6.05
N PHE A 62 2.60 -13.56 6.75
CA PHE A 62 1.20 -13.84 6.48
C PHE A 62 0.82 -13.54 5.03
N MET A 63 1.20 -12.37 4.51
CA MET A 63 0.83 -11.96 3.15
C MET A 63 1.48 -12.81 2.08
N LEU A 64 2.75 -13.18 2.25
CA LEU A 64 3.44 -14.08 1.31
C LEU A 64 2.78 -15.47 1.28
N ASP A 65 2.47 -16.03 2.44
CA ASP A 65 1.77 -17.33 2.56
C ASP A 65 0.33 -17.25 2.01
N PHE A 66 -0.37 -16.17 2.30
CA PHE A 66 -1.72 -15.92 1.77
C PHE A 66 -1.74 -15.84 0.25
N LEU A 67 -0.81 -15.10 -0.37
CA LEU A 67 -0.71 -14.96 -1.82
C LEU A 67 -0.24 -16.22 -2.52
N ALA A 68 0.57 -17.05 -1.85
CA ALA A 68 0.95 -18.36 -2.38
C ALA A 68 -0.26 -19.32 -2.48
N LYS A 69 -1.26 -19.14 -1.61
CA LYS A 69 -2.48 -19.97 -1.57
C LYS A 69 -3.65 -19.38 -2.37
N ASN A 70 -3.63 -18.08 -2.62
CA ASN A 70 -4.72 -17.35 -3.27
C ASN A 70 -4.18 -16.52 -4.44
N HIS A 71 -4.64 -16.83 -5.64
CA HIS A 71 -4.18 -16.15 -6.83
C HIS A 71 -4.90 -14.81 -7.05
N PHE A 72 -4.09 -13.75 -7.22
CA PHE A 72 -4.51 -12.42 -7.67
C PHE A 72 -3.62 -11.97 -8.82
N ASP A 73 -4.20 -11.24 -9.78
CA ASP A 73 -3.43 -10.68 -10.90
C ASP A 73 -2.63 -9.44 -10.50
N VAL A 74 -3.14 -8.65 -9.55
CA VAL A 74 -2.52 -7.39 -9.11
C VAL A 74 -2.81 -7.11 -7.64
N LEU A 75 -1.83 -6.53 -6.95
CA LEU A 75 -1.97 -5.93 -5.61
C LEU A 75 -2.04 -4.41 -5.70
N ILE A 76 -2.89 -3.81 -4.88
CA ILE A 76 -2.97 -2.35 -4.71
C ILE A 76 -2.78 -2.01 -3.23
N PRO A 77 -1.69 -1.31 -2.86
CA PRO A 77 -1.51 -0.81 -1.50
C PRO A 77 -2.39 0.42 -1.28
N THR A 78 -2.90 0.61 -0.08
CA THR A 78 -3.71 1.79 0.27
C THR A 78 -3.15 2.60 1.44
N SER A 79 -2.09 2.13 2.06
CA SER A 79 -1.38 2.83 3.14
C SER A 79 0.13 2.83 2.89
N ASP A 80 0.82 3.69 3.62
CA ASP A 80 2.28 3.78 3.56
C ASP A 80 2.93 2.45 3.99
N THR A 81 2.39 1.78 4.99
CA THR A 81 2.89 0.48 5.49
C THR A 81 2.72 -0.64 4.47
N THR A 82 1.59 -0.70 3.78
CA THR A 82 1.38 -1.70 2.72
C THR A 82 2.21 -1.39 1.47
N ALA A 83 2.46 -0.12 1.17
CA ALA A 83 3.36 0.29 0.10
C ALA A 83 4.82 -0.05 0.43
N GLU A 84 5.25 0.16 1.68
CA GLU A 84 6.56 -0.25 2.18
C GLU A 84 6.75 -1.76 2.07
N PHE A 85 5.79 -2.55 2.57
CA PHE A 85 5.78 -4.00 2.43
C PHE A 85 5.95 -4.42 0.96
N MET A 86 5.15 -3.87 0.05
CA MET A 86 5.21 -4.24 -1.37
C MET A 86 6.55 -3.85 -2.03
N SER A 87 7.15 -2.75 -1.61
CA SER A 87 8.45 -2.31 -2.13
C SER A 87 9.59 -3.19 -1.59
N PHE A 88 9.53 -3.57 -0.31
CA PHE A 88 10.59 -4.34 0.36
C PHE A 88 10.59 -5.81 -0.05
N HIS A 89 9.41 -6.37 -0.34
CA HIS A 89 9.23 -7.76 -0.80
C HIS A 89 8.91 -7.88 -2.29
N LYS A 90 9.28 -6.86 -3.09
CA LYS A 90 8.91 -6.77 -4.50
C LYS A 90 9.28 -8.01 -5.30
N GLU A 91 10.52 -8.50 -5.16
CA GLU A 91 11.01 -9.66 -5.92
C GLU A 91 10.24 -10.95 -5.57
N GLU A 92 9.88 -11.12 -4.32
CA GLU A 92 9.11 -12.28 -3.84
C GLU A 92 7.66 -12.20 -4.33
N LEU A 93 7.06 -11.02 -4.19
CA LEU A 93 5.69 -10.76 -4.62
C LEU A 93 5.52 -10.90 -6.15
N GLN A 94 6.50 -10.48 -6.95
CA GLN A 94 6.46 -10.59 -8.41
C GLN A 94 6.42 -12.05 -8.92
N LYS A 95 6.80 -13.01 -8.09
CA LYS A 95 6.66 -14.44 -8.40
C LYS A 95 5.23 -14.95 -8.19
N LEU A 96 4.43 -14.22 -7.42
CA LEU A 96 3.08 -14.61 -6.99
C LEU A 96 1.98 -13.77 -7.68
N THR A 97 2.27 -12.50 -7.98
CA THR A 97 1.26 -11.54 -8.44
C THR A 97 1.90 -10.36 -9.17
N GLY A 98 1.08 -9.56 -9.85
CA GLY A 98 1.51 -8.30 -10.46
C GLY A 98 1.72 -7.22 -9.37
N VAL A 99 2.90 -6.61 -9.37
CA VAL A 99 3.32 -5.57 -8.42
C VAL A 99 3.80 -4.35 -9.19
N LEU A 100 3.14 -3.22 -8.98
CA LEU A 100 3.52 -1.93 -9.55
C LEU A 100 4.05 -1.02 -8.43
N MET A 101 5.25 -1.31 -7.98
CA MET A 101 5.96 -0.53 -6.95
C MET A 101 7.39 -0.20 -7.41
N PRO A 102 7.96 0.93 -7.01
CA PRO A 102 9.36 1.22 -7.22
C PRO A 102 10.22 0.24 -6.43
N ASP A 103 11.50 0.16 -6.76
CA ASP A 103 12.46 -0.59 -5.95
C ASP A 103 12.63 0.08 -4.58
N ARG A 104 13.03 -0.70 -3.58
CA ARG A 104 13.17 -0.26 -2.20
C ARG A 104 13.95 1.05 -2.06
N SER A 105 15.09 1.17 -2.72
CA SER A 105 15.93 2.38 -2.66
C SER A 105 15.22 3.63 -3.17
N VAL A 106 14.39 3.49 -4.22
CA VAL A 106 13.60 4.61 -4.77
C VAL A 106 12.41 4.92 -3.87
N PHE A 107 11.76 3.90 -3.31
CA PHE A 107 10.67 4.06 -2.35
C PHE A 107 11.14 4.85 -1.11
N GLU A 108 12.27 4.45 -0.51
CA GLU A 108 12.83 5.09 0.68
C GLU A 108 13.18 6.57 0.43
N LEU A 109 13.61 6.94 -0.77
CA LEU A 109 13.86 8.35 -1.13
C LEU A 109 12.58 9.19 -1.09
N GLY A 110 11.47 8.68 -1.61
CA GLY A 110 10.19 9.38 -1.63
C GLY A 110 9.43 9.32 -0.30
N TYR A 111 9.56 8.22 0.42
CA TYR A 111 8.87 7.99 1.70
C TYR A 111 9.39 8.88 2.82
N ASN A 112 10.69 9.08 2.90
CA ASN A 112 11.29 9.98 3.88
C ASN A 112 11.17 11.45 3.42
N LYS A 113 10.23 12.19 4.01
CA LYS A 113 9.93 13.59 3.64
C LYS A 113 11.14 14.51 3.73
N ASN A 114 12.04 14.32 4.71
CA ASN A 114 13.24 15.12 4.82
C ASN A 114 14.21 14.86 3.64
N ASN A 115 14.38 13.60 3.25
CA ASN A 115 15.16 13.24 2.08
C ASN A 115 14.55 13.80 0.80
N LEU A 116 13.23 13.68 0.65
CA LEU A 116 12.51 14.21 -0.51
C LEU A 116 12.71 15.73 -0.64
N MET A 117 12.54 16.48 0.47
CA MET A 117 12.74 17.93 0.45
C MET A 117 14.19 18.32 0.16
N ARG A 118 15.17 17.57 0.66
CA ARG A 118 16.57 17.77 0.35
C ARG A 118 16.85 17.57 -1.15
N ILE A 119 16.30 16.53 -1.74
CA ILE A 119 16.40 16.25 -3.18
C ILE A 119 15.74 17.37 -4.00
N CYS A 120 14.54 17.80 -3.63
CA CYS A 120 13.85 18.91 -4.30
C CYS A 120 14.70 20.19 -4.28
N LYS A 121 15.33 20.51 -3.14
CA LYS A 121 16.22 21.66 -3.01
C LYS A 121 17.48 21.52 -3.90
N GLU A 122 18.08 20.35 -3.91
CA GLU A 122 19.30 20.06 -4.70
C GLU A 122 19.06 20.20 -6.21
N PHE A 123 17.91 19.73 -6.69
CA PHE A 123 17.54 19.79 -8.11
C PHE A 123 16.74 21.05 -8.50
N GLY A 124 16.49 21.97 -7.58
CA GLY A 124 15.75 23.20 -7.86
C GLY A 124 14.26 22.98 -8.12
N TYR A 125 13.67 21.87 -7.66
CA TYR A 125 12.23 21.65 -7.77
C TYR A 125 11.45 22.50 -6.76
N PRO A 126 10.26 23.00 -7.14
CA PRO A 126 9.38 23.67 -6.18
C PRO A 126 9.06 22.78 -4.98
N HIS A 127 9.27 23.30 -3.77
CA HIS A 127 8.99 22.58 -2.54
C HIS A 127 8.63 23.58 -1.43
N PRO A 128 7.83 23.18 -0.42
CA PRO A 128 7.59 24.02 0.73
C PRO A 128 8.85 24.20 1.57
N MET A 129 8.96 25.33 2.26
CA MET A 129 10.01 25.50 3.27
C MET A 129 9.83 24.44 4.35
N THR A 130 10.83 23.60 4.51
CA THR A 130 10.80 22.46 5.43
C THR A 130 11.96 22.58 6.41
N LEU A 131 11.64 22.51 7.70
CA LEU A 131 12.60 22.53 8.78
C LEU A 131 12.68 21.14 9.41
N ASP A 132 13.90 20.70 9.71
CA ASP A 132 14.10 19.49 10.51
C ASP A 132 13.80 19.84 11.97
N MET A 133 13.00 19.00 12.67
CA MET A 133 12.68 19.20 14.07
C MET A 133 13.92 19.28 14.98
N ARG A 134 15.01 18.65 14.58
CA ARG A 134 16.30 18.73 15.28
C ARG A 134 16.93 20.10 15.22
N ASP A 135 16.54 20.92 14.27
CA ASP A 135 17.02 22.29 14.07
C ASP A 135 16.04 23.35 14.59
N TYR A 136 14.94 22.93 15.24
CA TYR A 136 13.88 23.83 15.71
C TYR A 136 14.40 24.97 16.61
N GLU A 137 15.37 24.70 17.47
CA GLU A 137 15.93 25.71 18.39
C GLU A 137 16.77 26.80 17.67
N LYS A 138 17.05 26.62 16.38
CA LYS A 138 17.83 27.59 15.58
C LYS A 138 16.96 28.66 14.90
N TYR A 139 15.64 28.51 14.97
CA TYR A 139 14.66 29.40 14.32
C TYR A 139 13.64 29.92 15.32
#